data_cddce00c9ac85d2a3b4a2c7cc9a82082
#
_entry.id   cddce00c9ac85d2a3b4a2c7cc9a82082
#
_cell.length_a   1.000
_cell.length_b   1.000
_cell.length_c   1.000
_cell.angle_alpha   90.00
_cell.angle_beta   90.00
_cell.angle_gamma   90.00
#
_symmetry.space_group_name_H-M   'P 1'
#
loop_
_entity.id
_entity.type
_entity.pdbx_description
1 polymer ?
#
loop_
_entity_poly.entity_id
_entity_poly.type
_entity_poly.pdbx_seq_one_letter_code
_entity_poly.pdbx_strand_id
1 'polypeptide(L)'
;MLAIAERAWRGGGTEYFDGLGTILPSEDTEAFKEFADFEKRMLWHKEHTFKGYPFAYVKQTNVKWNITDAFPNGGDMDKVFPPEQELKDIYHYNGNTYGVRQAMGAGIYLRHVWGDMVPAFYADPKENHTAYAYTWVYSPKDQEVGLWAEFQNYSRSEMDLAPLPGKWDYKGSRIWINGCEILPPVWTATHKVKSYEVPLGNENCVGRSPLAVHLNKGWNKVFLKLPIGKFKMAETRLVKWMFTTVFVTPDGERAAEGLIYSPDKQK
;
A
#
# COMPACT_ATOMS: atom_id res chain seq x y z
N MET A 1 -10.66 15.29 -3.73
CA MET A 1 -11.20 16.58 -4.26
C MET A 1 -10.12 17.39 -4.98
N LEU A 2 -8.95 17.69 -4.39
CA LEU A 2 -7.91 18.50 -5.05
C LEU A 2 -7.46 17.94 -6.40
N ALA A 3 -7.24 16.63 -6.53
CA ALA A 3 -6.87 16.02 -7.81
C ALA A 3 -7.94 16.19 -8.89
N ILE A 4 -9.22 16.11 -8.53
CA ILE A 4 -10.33 16.33 -9.46
C ILE A 4 -10.37 17.81 -9.88
N ALA A 5 -10.22 18.74 -8.92
CA ALA A 5 -10.19 20.17 -9.21
C ALA A 5 -9.00 20.53 -10.12
N GLU A 6 -7.83 19.99 -9.85
CA GLU A 6 -6.63 20.16 -10.68
C GLU A 6 -6.89 19.75 -12.14
N ARG A 7 -7.47 18.56 -12.34
CA ARG A 7 -7.78 18.03 -13.66
C ARG A 7 -8.86 18.84 -14.37
N ALA A 8 -9.91 19.22 -13.65
CA ALA A 8 -10.98 20.03 -14.23
C ALA A 8 -10.50 21.43 -14.65
N TRP A 9 -9.55 22.02 -13.91
CA TRP A 9 -9.07 23.37 -14.17
C TRP A 9 -7.96 23.45 -15.21
N ARG A 10 -7.00 22.49 -15.17
CA ARG A 10 -5.84 22.47 -16.09
C ARG A 10 -6.07 21.65 -17.34
N GLY A 11 -7.22 21.00 -17.46
CA GLY A 11 -7.52 20.11 -18.58
C GLY A 11 -6.99 18.69 -18.39
N GLY A 12 -7.22 17.83 -19.38
CA GLY A 12 -6.68 16.49 -19.42
C GLY A 12 -5.16 16.54 -19.29
N GLY A 13 -4.60 15.63 -18.54
CA GLY A 13 -3.16 15.56 -18.32
C GLY A 13 -2.56 14.34 -18.96
N THR A 14 -1.25 14.34 -19.00
CA THR A 14 -0.43 13.21 -19.37
C THR A 14 -0.65 12.07 -18.36
N GLU A 15 -0.59 10.84 -18.81
CA GLU A 15 -0.56 9.68 -17.93
C GLU A 15 0.71 9.72 -17.08
N TYR A 16 0.55 9.63 -15.76
CA TYR A 16 1.67 9.71 -14.83
C TYR A 16 2.32 8.36 -14.56
N PHE A 17 1.65 7.30 -14.95
CA PHE A 17 2.11 5.94 -14.73
C PHE A 17 2.44 5.29 -16.06
N ASP A 18 3.35 4.34 -16.03
CA ASP A 18 3.57 3.47 -17.18
C ASP A 18 2.36 2.56 -17.44
N GLY A 19 2.47 1.63 -18.36
CA GLY A 19 1.40 0.71 -18.69
C GLY A 19 0.93 -0.19 -17.53
N LEU A 20 1.67 -0.25 -16.41
CA LEU A 20 1.29 -0.97 -15.20
C LEU A 20 0.59 -0.07 -14.16
N GLY A 21 0.55 1.25 -14.38
CA GLY A 21 -0.21 2.20 -13.57
C GLY A 21 0.30 2.45 -12.15
N THR A 22 1.29 1.71 -11.69
CA THR A 22 1.86 1.82 -10.34
C THR A 22 3.36 2.07 -10.37
N ILE A 23 3.99 1.92 -11.51
CA ILE A 23 5.40 2.21 -11.73
C ILE A 23 5.47 3.60 -12.37
N LEU A 24 5.96 4.57 -11.61
CA LEU A 24 6.16 5.91 -12.15
C LEU A 24 7.27 5.90 -13.21
N PRO A 25 7.16 6.75 -14.22
CA PRO A 25 8.23 6.96 -15.19
C PRO A 25 9.53 7.40 -14.51
N SER A 26 10.65 7.25 -15.19
CA SER A 26 11.94 7.74 -14.71
C SER A 26 11.92 9.23 -14.41
N GLU A 27 12.71 9.68 -13.44
CA GLU A 27 12.69 11.05 -12.93
C GLU A 27 13.07 12.12 -13.98
N ASP A 28 13.72 11.73 -15.06
CA ASP A 28 14.08 12.59 -16.20
C ASP A 28 12.97 12.80 -17.22
N THR A 29 11.88 12.00 -17.12
CA THR A 29 10.75 12.08 -18.06
C THR A 29 9.82 13.26 -17.77
N GLU A 30 9.12 13.73 -18.78
CA GLU A 30 8.11 14.79 -18.67
C GLU A 30 6.93 14.34 -17.78
N ALA A 31 6.47 13.11 -17.95
CA ALA A 31 5.39 12.57 -17.15
C ALA A 31 5.72 12.55 -15.65
N PHE A 32 6.96 12.20 -15.26
CA PHE A 32 7.39 12.28 -13.87
C PHE A 32 7.40 13.70 -13.35
N LYS A 33 7.93 14.64 -14.14
CA LYS A 33 7.97 16.07 -13.77
C LYS A 33 6.58 16.65 -13.56
N GLU A 34 5.63 16.33 -14.45
CA GLU A 34 4.24 16.73 -14.29
C GLU A 34 3.62 16.20 -12.99
N PHE A 35 3.88 14.93 -12.67
CA PHE A 35 3.40 14.35 -11.41
C PHE A 35 4.05 15.00 -10.18
N ALA A 36 5.35 15.22 -10.21
CA ALA A 36 6.07 15.89 -9.13
C ALA A 36 5.58 17.33 -8.92
N ASP A 37 5.28 18.06 -9.99
CA ASP A 37 4.68 19.39 -9.92
C ASP A 37 3.25 19.37 -9.36
N PHE A 38 2.47 18.36 -9.72
CA PHE A 38 1.16 18.14 -9.10
C PHE A 38 1.29 17.91 -7.59
N GLU A 39 2.19 17.02 -7.16
CA GLU A 39 2.45 16.79 -5.72
C GLU A 39 2.88 18.07 -5.00
N LYS A 40 3.75 18.87 -5.63
CA LYS A 40 4.18 20.16 -5.07
C LYS A 40 2.99 21.10 -4.82
N ARG A 41 2.04 21.17 -5.76
CA ARG A 41 0.81 21.97 -5.58
C ARG A 41 -0.09 21.40 -4.49
N MET A 42 -0.22 20.08 -4.41
CA MET A 42 -0.96 19.40 -3.33
C MET A 42 -0.38 19.74 -1.95
N LEU A 43 0.93 19.69 -1.82
CA LEU A 43 1.63 20.04 -0.57
C LEU A 43 1.56 21.52 -0.27
N TRP A 44 1.53 22.39 -1.28
CA TRP A 44 1.27 23.83 -1.08
C TRP A 44 -0.10 24.06 -0.46
N HIS A 45 -1.14 23.36 -0.93
CA HIS A 45 -2.47 23.45 -0.34
C HIS A 45 -2.49 22.99 1.13
N LYS A 46 -1.71 21.97 1.49
CA LYS A 46 -1.54 21.55 2.88
C LYS A 46 -1.11 22.71 3.78
N GLU A 47 -0.10 23.48 3.33
CA GLU A 47 0.51 24.54 4.15
C GLU A 47 -0.28 25.85 4.13
N HIS A 48 -1.13 26.09 3.13
CA HIS A 48 -1.82 27.36 2.93
C HIS A 48 -3.34 27.22 3.06
N THR A 49 -3.98 26.51 2.14
CA THR A 49 -5.44 26.41 2.08
C THR A 49 -6.03 25.59 3.23
N PHE A 50 -5.34 24.52 3.62
CA PHE A 50 -5.77 23.59 4.67
C PHE A 50 -4.92 23.70 5.93
N LYS A 51 -4.25 24.83 6.12
CA LYS A 51 -3.48 25.09 7.33
C LYS A 51 -4.40 24.98 8.55
N GLY A 52 -4.02 24.11 9.50
CA GLY A 52 -4.81 23.85 10.71
C GLY A 52 -5.89 22.78 10.56
N TYR A 53 -6.06 22.20 9.39
CA TYR A 53 -6.93 21.05 9.16
C TYR A 53 -6.12 19.75 9.00
N PRO A 54 -6.69 18.60 9.32
CA PRO A 54 -6.05 17.30 9.04
C PRO A 54 -5.71 17.15 7.55
N PHE A 55 -4.48 16.79 7.27
CA PHE A 55 -4.00 16.56 5.91
C PHE A 55 -2.88 15.51 5.92
N ALA A 56 -3.26 14.24 5.86
CA ALA A 56 -2.35 13.11 6.01
C ALA A 56 -1.72 12.63 4.68
N TYR A 57 -1.61 13.51 3.70
CA TYR A 57 -1.01 13.16 2.42
C TYR A 57 0.48 12.88 2.57
N VAL A 58 0.89 11.69 2.16
CA VAL A 58 2.29 11.28 2.06
C VAL A 58 2.75 11.54 0.63
N LYS A 59 3.92 12.15 0.47
CA LYS A 59 4.50 12.41 -0.84
C LYS A 59 4.77 11.08 -1.56
N GLN A 60 3.99 10.79 -2.61
CA GLN A 60 4.00 9.50 -3.29
C GLN A 60 5.34 9.21 -3.98
N THR A 61 5.97 10.23 -4.57
CA THR A 61 7.30 10.09 -5.18
C THR A 61 8.41 9.76 -4.19
N ASN A 62 8.14 9.87 -2.89
CA ASN A 62 9.09 9.53 -1.83
C ASN A 62 8.96 8.07 -1.36
N VAL A 63 7.82 7.43 -1.61
CA VAL A 63 7.54 6.08 -1.12
C VAL A 63 7.90 5.07 -2.20
N LYS A 64 8.93 4.30 -1.98
CA LYS A 64 9.45 3.30 -2.93
C LYS A 64 9.42 1.91 -2.31
N TRP A 65 9.07 0.92 -3.11
CA TRP A 65 8.95 -0.48 -2.71
C TRP A 65 9.73 -1.40 -3.65
N ASN A 66 10.29 -2.45 -3.10
CA ASN A 66 10.63 -3.65 -3.84
C ASN A 66 9.47 -4.63 -3.74
N ILE A 67 9.05 -5.18 -4.87
CA ILE A 67 7.95 -6.15 -4.94
C ILE A 67 8.44 -7.37 -5.73
N THR A 68 8.30 -8.56 -5.15
CA THR A 68 8.72 -9.81 -5.80
C THR A 68 7.75 -10.20 -6.90
N ASP A 69 8.20 -11.00 -7.86
CA ASP A 69 7.28 -11.85 -8.61
C ASP A 69 6.50 -12.75 -7.65
N ALA A 70 5.30 -13.14 -8.05
CA ALA A 70 4.40 -13.87 -7.17
C ALA A 70 4.67 -15.39 -7.18
N PHE A 71 4.80 -15.98 -6.01
CA PHE A 71 5.06 -17.41 -5.81
C PHE A 71 3.75 -18.21 -5.77
N PRO A 72 3.65 -19.38 -6.43
CA PRO A 72 2.44 -20.20 -6.39
C PRO A 72 2.24 -20.81 -4.99
N ASN A 73 1.16 -20.41 -4.31
CA ASN A 73 0.82 -20.91 -2.98
C ASN A 73 -0.11 -22.13 -3.00
N GLY A 74 -0.75 -22.42 -4.14
CA GLY A 74 -1.64 -23.57 -4.28
C GLY A 74 -2.95 -23.44 -3.47
N GLY A 75 -3.29 -22.23 -3.02
CA GLY A 75 -4.43 -21.95 -2.16
C GLY A 75 -4.11 -21.94 -0.66
N ASP A 76 -2.88 -22.27 -0.28
CA ASP A 76 -2.37 -22.14 1.09
C ASP A 76 -1.80 -20.71 1.30
N MET A 77 -2.59 -19.86 1.95
CA MET A 77 -2.23 -18.47 2.21
C MET A 77 -1.11 -18.33 3.25
N ASP A 78 -0.92 -19.33 4.11
CA ASP A 78 0.09 -19.32 5.14
C ASP A 78 1.45 -19.85 4.65
N LYS A 79 1.49 -20.44 3.45
CA LYS A 79 2.71 -21.00 2.87
C LYS A 79 3.87 -20.01 2.89
N VAL A 80 5.02 -20.50 3.36
CA VAL A 80 6.26 -19.74 3.50
C VAL A 80 7.09 -19.83 2.25
N PHE A 81 7.68 -18.72 1.82
CA PHE A 81 8.56 -18.65 0.64
C PHE A 81 9.89 -17.98 0.99
N PRO A 82 10.91 -18.11 0.11
CA PRO A 82 12.26 -17.61 0.39
C PRO A 82 12.38 -16.15 0.85
N PRO A 83 11.54 -15.18 0.38
CA PRO A 83 11.61 -13.80 0.87
C PRO A 83 11.36 -13.62 2.37
N GLU A 84 10.68 -14.56 3.01
CA GLU A 84 10.46 -14.53 4.47
C GLU A 84 11.75 -14.90 5.26
N GLN A 85 12.69 -15.55 4.61
CA GLN A 85 13.97 -15.96 5.22
C GLN A 85 15.07 -14.93 4.94
N GLU A 86 15.22 -14.54 3.67
CA GLU A 86 16.26 -13.61 3.24
C GLU A 86 15.78 -12.76 2.06
N LEU A 87 16.11 -11.45 2.08
CA LEU A 87 15.81 -10.56 0.96
C LEU A 87 16.91 -10.64 -0.10
N LYS A 88 16.51 -10.88 -1.35
CA LYS A 88 17.37 -10.97 -2.54
C LYS A 88 16.70 -10.29 -3.73
N ASP A 89 17.48 -9.95 -4.74
CA ASP A 89 16.97 -9.41 -6.00
C ASP A 89 16.37 -10.50 -6.90
N ILE A 90 16.86 -11.74 -6.73
CA ILE A 90 16.43 -12.90 -7.49
C ILE A 90 16.30 -14.10 -6.55
N TYR A 91 15.19 -14.83 -6.68
CA TYR A 91 14.92 -16.06 -5.95
C TYR A 91 14.80 -17.24 -6.90
N HIS A 92 15.32 -18.39 -6.48
CA HIS A 92 15.09 -19.66 -7.14
C HIS A 92 14.22 -20.54 -6.24
N TYR A 93 13.08 -20.98 -6.76
CA TYR A 93 12.16 -21.81 -6.00
C TYR A 93 11.43 -22.79 -6.92
N ASN A 94 11.47 -24.09 -6.59
CA ASN A 94 10.85 -25.18 -7.36
C ASN A 94 11.18 -25.12 -8.86
N GLY A 95 12.45 -24.89 -9.19
CA GLY A 95 12.95 -24.86 -10.57
C GLY A 95 12.61 -23.58 -11.36
N ASN A 96 11.93 -22.61 -10.75
CA ASN A 96 11.61 -21.33 -11.37
C ASN A 96 12.42 -20.19 -10.74
N THR A 97 12.55 -19.12 -11.50
CA THR A 97 13.21 -17.87 -11.08
C THR A 97 12.18 -16.79 -10.88
N TYR A 98 12.28 -16.07 -9.77
CA TYR A 98 11.39 -14.96 -9.38
C TYR A 98 12.26 -13.72 -9.15
N GLY A 99 11.96 -12.66 -9.88
CA GLY A 99 12.65 -11.38 -9.78
C GLY A 99 12.00 -10.44 -8.76
N VAL A 100 12.63 -9.29 -8.60
CA VAL A 100 12.11 -8.18 -7.81
C VAL A 100 12.05 -6.93 -8.71
N ARG A 101 10.95 -6.21 -8.63
CA ARG A 101 10.75 -4.95 -9.36
C ARG A 101 10.34 -3.85 -8.40
N GLN A 102 10.68 -2.62 -8.74
CA GLN A 102 10.34 -1.46 -7.92
C GLN A 102 8.98 -0.88 -8.30
N ALA A 103 8.28 -0.36 -7.29
CA ALA A 103 7.07 0.42 -7.44
C ALA A 103 7.15 1.67 -6.56
N MET A 104 6.35 2.69 -6.89
CA MET A 104 6.34 3.97 -6.19
C MET A 104 4.91 4.34 -5.79
N GLY A 105 4.78 4.83 -4.57
CA GLY A 105 3.49 5.25 -4.00
C GLY A 105 3.15 4.51 -2.70
N ALA A 106 2.30 5.11 -1.90
CA ALA A 106 1.87 4.54 -0.61
C ALA A 106 0.86 3.40 -0.79
N GLY A 107 0.13 3.39 -1.89
CA GLY A 107 -0.85 2.35 -2.23
C GLY A 107 -0.54 1.73 -3.58
N ILE A 108 -0.44 0.41 -3.63
CA ILE A 108 -0.09 -0.34 -4.82
C ILE A 108 -1.17 -1.37 -5.11
N TYR A 109 -1.77 -1.31 -6.30
CA TYR A 109 -2.58 -2.40 -6.83
C TYR A 109 -1.66 -3.44 -7.47
N LEU A 110 -1.61 -4.63 -6.91
CA LEU A 110 -0.98 -5.79 -7.55
C LEU A 110 -1.88 -6.36 -8.64
N ARG A 111 -3.20 -6.34 -8.39
CA ARG A 111 -4.27 -6.65 -9.35
C ARG A 111 -5.48 -5.78 -9.06
N HIS A 112 -6.05 -5.18 -10.09
CA HIS A 112 -7.36 -4.54 -10.00
C HIS A 112 -8.43 -5.35 -10.73
N VAL A 113 -9.67 -5.31 -10.23
CA VAL A 113 -10.77 -6.11 -10.79
C VAL A 113 -11.20 -5.68 -12.19
N TRP A 114 -10.94 -4.43 -12.53
CA TRP A 114 -11.24 -3.86 -13.85
C TRP A 114 -10.04 -3.88 -14.81
N GLY A 115 -9.06 -4.75 -14.53
CA GLY A 115 -7.99 -5.12 -15.45
C GLY A 115 -7.50 -3.99 -16.35
N ASP A 116 -7.91 -4.01 -17.58
CA ASP A 116 -7.44 -3.09 -18.62
C ASP A 116 -7.78 -1.61 -18.37
N MET A 117 -8.79 -1.32 -17.56
CA MET A 117 -9.17 0.07 -17.25
C MET A 117 -8.41 0.67 -16.07
N VAL A 118 -7.90 -0.18 -15.19
CA VAL A 118 -7.12 0.24 -14.03
C VAL A 118 -5.82 -0.56 -14.02
N PRO A 119 -4.75 0.00 -14.56
CA PRO A 119 -3.44 -0.65 -14.60
C PRO A 119 -3.01 -1.07 -13.20
N ALA A 120 -2.33 -2.21 -13.10
CA ALA A 120 -1.84 -2.80 -11.88
C ALA A 120 -0.40 -3.28 -12.04
N PHE A 121 0.27 -3.55 -10.92
CA PHE A 121 1.69 -3.94 -10.91
C PHE A 121 1.97 -5.22 -11.74
N TYR A 122 1.09 -6.22 -11.62
CA TYR A 122 1.18 -7.42 -12.46
C TYR A 122 0.30 -7.27 -13.70
N ALA A 123 0.91 -7.34 -14.88
CA ALA A 123 0.19 -7.34 -16.14
C ALA A 123 -0.68 -8.61 -16.30
N ASP A 124 -0.23 -9.75 -15.77
CA ASP A 124 -0.94 -11.03 -15.80
C ASP A 124 -0.96 -11.66 -14.40
N PRO A 125 -1.80 -11.12 -13.48
CA PRO A 125 -1.90 -11.65 -12.12
C PRO A 125 -2.55 -13.02 -12.12
N LYS A 126 -2.04 -13.91 -11.26
CA LYS A 126 -2.52 -15.30 -11.12
C LYS A 126 -3.21 -15.50 -9.77
N GLU A 127 -4.27 -16.32 -9.76
CA GLU A 127 -4.89 -16.83 -8.54
C GLU A 127 -3.93 -17.75 -7.77
N ASN A 128 -4.14 -17.89 -6.47
CA ASN A 128 -3.38 -18.79 -5.59
C ASN A 128 -1.87 -18.51 -5.63
N HIS A 129 -1.51 -17.24 -5.51
CA HIS A 129 -0.12 -16.79 -5.44
C HIS A 129 0.11 -15.90 -4.22
N THR A 130 1.37 -15.78 -3.81
CA THR A 130 1.81 -14.88 -2.74
C THR A 130 2.92 -13.99 -3.27
N ALA A 131 2.74 -12.68 -3.13
CA ALA A 131 3.76 -11.67 -3.38
C ALA A 131 4.32 -11.16 -2.06
N TYR A 132 5.49 -10.52 -2.13
CA TYR A 132 6.09 -9.80 -1.01
C TYR A 132 6.44 -8.40 -1.46
N ALA A 133 6.21 -7.44 -0.55
CA ALA A 133 6.67 -6.07 -0.75
C ALA A 133 7.53 -5.66 0.44
N TYR A 134 8.61 -4.93 0.19
CA TYR A 134 9.46 -4.42 1.26
C TYR A 134 10.09 -3.08 0.91
N THR A 135 10.35 -2.32 1.95
CA THR A 135 11.05 -1.05 1.88
C THR A 135 11.82 -0.81 3.16
N TRP A 136 12.75 0.13 3.11
CA TRP A 136 13.45 0.65 4.27
C TRP A 136 12.98 2.06 4.54
N VAL A 137 12.64 2.35 5.81
CA VAL A 137 12.17 3.66 6.25
C VAL A 137 13.19 4.22 7.23
N TYR A 138 13.84 5.31 6.85
CA TYR A 138 14.74 6.03 7.74
C TYR A 138 13.93 6.94 8.66
N SER A 139 14.18 6.84 9.96
CA SER A 139 13.68 7.76 10.97
C SER A 139 14.84 8.58 11.55
N PRO A 140 14.73 9.92 11.64
CA PRO A 140 15.81 10.75 12.19
C PRO A 140 16.00 10.58 13.71
N LYS A 141 15.03 9.97 14.38
CA LYS A 141 15.01 9.74 15.82
C LYS A 141 14.22 8.49 16.17
N ASP A 142 14.38 7.99 17.38
CA ASP A 142 13.43 7.05 17.96
C ASP A 142 12.10 7.76 18.17
N GLN A 143 11.02 7.21 17.63
CA GLN A 143 9.70 7.84 17.72
C GLN A 143 8.54 6.86 17.58
N GLU A 144 7.45 7.19 18.26
CA GLU A 144 6.14 6.59 18.02
C GLU A 144 5.48 7.32 16.86
N VAL A 145 4.95 6.56 15.90
CA VAL A 145 4.16 7.07 14.77
C VAL A 145 2.88 6.27 14.65
N GLY A 146 1.92 6.83 13.93
CA GLY A 146 0.73 6.11 13.54
C GLY A 146 0.97 5.34 12.23
N LEU A 147 0.42 4.15 12.14
CA LEU A 147 0.42 3.35 10.93
C LEU A 147 -1.01 3.14 10.43
N TRP A 148 -1.29 3.55 9.22
CA TRP A 148 -2.40 3.07 8.43
C TRP A 148 -1.90 2.05 7.42
N ALA A 149 -2.29 0.79 7.60
CA ALA A 149 -2.04 -0.29 6.67
C ALA A 149 -3.36 -0.90 6.20
N GLU A 150 -3.42 -1.27 4.93
CA GLU A 150 -4.60 -1.77 4.26
C GLU A 150 -4.20 -2.78 3.20
N PHE A 151 -4.95 -3.89 3.12
CA PHE A 151 -4.69 -4.95 2.14
C PHE A 151 -5.90 -5.23 1.25
N GLN A 152 -6.96 -4.47 1.44
CA GLN A 152 -8.22 -4.67 0.78
C GLN A 152 -8.91 -3.32 0.67
N ASN A 153 -9.42 -3.00 -0.51
CA ASN A 153 -10.19 -1.79 -0.72
C ASN A 153 -11.66 -2.16 -0.74
N TYR A 154 -12.37 -1.83 0.31
CA TYR A 154 -13.80 -2.04 0.39
C TYR A 154 -14.55 -0.98 -0.40
N SER A 155 -15.66 -1.36 -0.98
CA SER A 155 -16.56 -0.45 -1.64
C SER A 155 -17.93 -0.56 -1.02
N ARG A 156 -18.62 0.56 -0.87
CA ARG A 156 -20.00 0.60 -0.37
C ARG A 156 -20.95 -0.25 -1.19
N SER A 157 -20.72 -0.32 -2.49
CA SER A 157 -21.54 -1.13 -3.41
C SER A 157 -21.29 -2.62 -3.28
N GLU A 158 -20.19 -3.03 -2.63
CA GLU A 158 -19.80 -4.40 -2.43
C GLU A 158 -20.44 -4.97 -1.16
N MET A 159 -20.60 -6.27 -1.14
CA MET A 159 -21.06 -7.00 0.05
C MET A 159 -19.88 -7.40 0.95
N ASP A 160 -18.90 -6.49 1.05
CA ASP A 160 -17.70 -6.74 1.82
C ASP A 160 -18.00 -6.69 3.32
N LEU A 161 -17.42 -7.63 4.05
CA LEU A 161 -17.51 -7.74 5.49
C LEU A 161 -16.21 -7.32 6.14
N ALA A 162 -16.26 -6.90 7.40
CA ALA A 162 -15.05 -6.69 8.18
C ALA A 162 -14.23 -7.98 8.26
N PRO A 163 -12.89 -7.91 8.26
CA PRO A 163 -12.04 -9.07 8.45
C PRO A 163 -12.37 -9.80 9.76
N LEU A 164 -12.00 -11.06 9.84
CA LEU A 164 -12.09 -11.82 11.10
C LEU A 164 -11.20 -11.16 12.17
N PRO A 165 -11.56 -11.26 13.46
CA PRO A 165 -10.72 -10.78 14.54
C PRO A 165 -9.28 -11.31 14.44
N GLY A 166 -8.31 -10.44 14.61
CA GLY A 166 -6.89 -10.79 14.50
C GLY A 166 -6.38 -11.02 13.07
N LYS A 167 -7.16 -10.68 12.05
CA LYS A 167 -6.75 -10.76 10.65
C LYS A 167 -6.81 -9.38 10.00
N TRP A 168 -5.87 -9.09 9.10
CA TRP A 168 -5.87 -7.87 8.30
C TRP A 168 -6.91 -7.91 7.18
N ASP A 169 -7.12 -9.09 6.61
CA ASP A 169 -8.07 -9.35 5.53
C ASP A 169 -8.44 -10.85 5.47
N TYR A 170 -9.20 -11.23 4.46
CA TYR A 170 -9.56 -12.64 4.19
C TYR A 170 -8.48 -13.42 3.44
N LYS A 171 -7.38 -12.75 3.04
CA LYS A 171 -6.32 -13.33 2.22
C LYS A 171 -5.11 -13.79 3.05
N GLY A 172 -5.05 -13.46 4.33
CA GLY A 172 -3.91 -13.78 5.19
C GLY A 172 -2.72 -12.82 5.03
N SER A 173 -2.99 -11.59 4.61
CA SER A 173 -1.95 -10.55 4.52
C SER A 173 -1.34 -10.26 5.89
N ARG A 174 -0.03 -9.95 5.90
CA ARG A 174 0.74 -9.65 7.12
C ARG A 174 1.71 -8.52 6.89
N ILE A 175 2.07 -7.82 7.95
CA ILE A 175 3.08 -6.76 7.95
C ILE A 175 4.02 -6.93 9.14
N TRP A 176 5.31 -6.70 8.90
CA TRP A 176 6.35 -6.67 9.93
C TRP A 176 7.15 -5.36 9.83
N ILE A 177 7.51 -4.83 10.99
CA ILE A 177 8.47 -3.74 11.12
C ILE A 177 9.64 -4.26 11.95
N ASN A 178 10.86 -4.21 11.40
CA ASN A 178 12.07 -4.72 12.03
C ASN A 178 11.97 -6.18 12.52
N GLY A 179 11.17 -7.00 11.82
CA GLY A 179 10.95 -8.40 12.19
C GLY A 179 9.84 -8.64 13.22
N CYS A 180 9.29 -7.59 13.81
CA CYS A 180 8.12 -7.67 14.68
C CYS A 180 6.84 -7.61 13.87
N GLU A 181 5.98 -8.62 13.97
CA GLU A 181 4.67 -8.61 13.31
C GLU A 181 3.76 -7.54 13.92
N ILE A 182 3.16 -6.73 13.06
CA ILE A 182 2.18 -5.73 13.43
C ILE A 182 0.80 -6.35 13.29
N LEU A 183 0.12 -6.48 14.41
CA LEU A 183 -1.24 -7.04 14.44
C LEU A 183 -2.25 -6.03 13.90
N PRO A 184 -3.35 -6.50 13.27
CA PRO A 184 -4.41 -5.62 12.82
C PRO A 184 -5.08 -4.91 13.99
N PRO A 185 -5.80 -3.81 13.73
CA PRO A 185 -6.62 -3.18 14.77
C PRO A 185 -7.70 -4.14 15.25
N VAL A 186 -8.20 -3.91 16.45
CA VAL A 186 -9.41 -4.61 16.92
C VAL A 186 -10.59 -4.06 16.13
N TRP A 187 -11.14 -4.89 15.24
CA TRP A 187 -12.31 -4.54 14.47
C TRP A 187 -13.53 -4.52 15.40
N THR A 188 -14.22 -3.40 15.52
CA THR A 188 -15.42 -3.27 16.37
C THR A 188 -16.64 -3.90 15.71
N ALA A 189 -16.65 -3.98 14.37
CA ALA A 189 -17.66 -4.70 13.65
C ALA A 189 -17.34 -6.18 13.54
N THR A 190 -18.38 -7.01 13.65
CA THR A 190 -18.24 -8.42 13.38
C THR A 190 -18.14 -8.67 11.88
N HIS A 191 -17.45 -9.73 11.47
CA HIS A 191 -17.37 -10.17 10.07
C HIS A 191 -18.74 -10.51 9.44
N LYS A 192 -19.82 -10.52 10.22
CA LYS A 192 -21.20 -10.79 9.76
C LYS A 192 -22.00 -9.53 9.48
N VAL A 193 -21.49 -8.36 9.86
CA VAL A 193 -22.19 -7.09 9.73
C VAL A 193 -21.35 -6.16 8.90
N LYS A 194 -21.94 -5.57 7.85
CA LYS A 194 -21.28 -4.47 7.12
C LYS A 194 -20.87 -3.38 8.10
N SER A 195 -19.62 -3.05 8.10
CA SER A 195 -19.08 -1.98 8.91
C SER A 195 -18.55 -0.87 8.05
N TYR A 196 -18.88 0.34 8.44
CA TYR A 196 -18.27 1.54 7.87
C TYR A 196 -16.97 1.93 8.60
N GLU A 197 -16.64 1.22 9.65
CA GLU A 197 -15.48 1.51 10.49
C GLU A 197 -14.16 1.10 9.87
N VAL A 198 -14.23 0.18 9.01
CA VAL A 198 -13.07 -0.37 8.34
C VAL A 198 -12.97 0.35 7.03
N PRO A 199 -12.08 0.24 6.51
CA PRO A 199 -10.85 0.49 5.97
C PRO A 199 -10.80 1.86 5.30
N LEU A 200 -9.61 2.37 5.19
CA LEU A 200 -9.27 3.66 4.57
C LEU A 200 -9.78 3.82 3.13
N GLY A 201 -10.15 2.75 2.48
CA GLY A 201 -10.63 2.76 1.11
C GLY A 201 -12.14 2.90 0.94
N ASN A 202 -12.90 2.84 2.02
CA ASN A 202 -14.36 2.99 1.93
C ASN A 202 -14.73 4.47 1.93
N GLU A 203 -15.36 4.91 0.88
CA GLU A 203 -15.81 6.31 0.70
C GLU A 203 -16.76 6.82 1.78
N ASN A 204 -17.34 5.92 2.57
CA ASN A 204 -18.24 6.24 3.68
C ASN A 204 -17.59 6.04 5.04
N CYS A 205 -16.32 5.65 5.09
CA CYS A 205 -15.62 5.51 6.35
C CYS A 205 -15.16 6.87 6.88
N VAL A 206 -15.48 7.12 8.12
CA VAL A 206 -14.69 8.01 8.96
C VAL A 206 -13.39 7.25 9.24
N GLY A 207 -12.24 7.83 8.91
CA GLY A 207 -10.95 7.19 9.10
C GLY A 207 -10.80 6.65 10.52
N ARG A 208 -10.34 5.42 10.66
CA ARG A 208 -10.01 4.85 11.97
C ARG A 208 -8.73 5.47 12.53
N SER A 209 -8.56 5.41 13.83
CA SER A 209 -7.29 5.77 14.46
C SER A 209 -6.14 4.92 13.90
N PRO A 210 -4.97 5.51 13.63
CA PRO A 210 -3.82 4.74 13.21
C PRO A 210 -3.33 3.82 14.32
N LEU A 211 -2.69 2.71 13.95
CA LEU A 211 -2.01 1.85 14.91
C LEU A 211 -0.73 2.54 15.40
N ALA A 212 -0.50 2.55 16.71
CA ALA A 212 0.77 3.01 17.26
C ALA A 212 1.88 2.01 16.91
N VAL A 213 2.95 2.48 16.30
CA VAL A 213 4.14 1.69 15.99
C VAL A 213 5.41 2.48 16.31
N HIS A 214 6.45 1.77 16.71
CA HIS A 214 7.75 2.37 17.01
C HIS A 214 8.68 2.29 15.82
N LEU A 215 9.32 3.41 15.47
CA LEU A 215 10.43 3.45 14.53
C LEU A 215 11.71 3.79 15.29
N ASN A 216 12.71 2.93 15.17
CA ASN A 216 14.04 3.18 15.71
C ASN A 216 14.73 4.30 14.91
N LYS A 217 15.58 5.07 15.54
CA LYS A 217 16.49 5.98 14.84
C LYS A 217 17.31 5.20 13.81
N GLY A 218 17.36 5.69 12.57
CA GLY A 218 18.00 5.03 11.45
C GLY A 218 17.01 4.24 10.58
N TRP A 219 17.49 3.20 9.91
CA TRP A 219 16.72 2.44 8.93
C TRP A 219 15.88 1.33 9.56
N ASN A 220 14.59 1.37 9.29
CA ASN A 220 13.60 0.38 9.73
C ASN A 220 13.11 -0.42 8.52
N LYS A 221 13.17 -1.74 8.60
CA LYS A 221 12.66 -2.62 7.56
C LYS A 221 11.15 -2.77 7.69
N VAL A 222 10.40 -2.44 6.66
CA VAL A 222 8.98 -2.75 6.52
C VAL A 222 8.83 -3.87 5.51
N PHE A 223 8.18 -4.96 5.89
CA PHE A 223 8.03 -6.16 5.08
C PHE A 223 6.58 -6.62 5.08
N LEU A 224 6.04 -6.90 3.91
CA LEU A 224 4.65 -7.30 3.70
C LEU A 224 4.58 -8.67 3.05
N LYS A 225 3.73 -9.55 3.56
CA LYS A 225 3.28 -10.77 2.89
C LYS A 225 1.90 -10.53 2.30
N LEU A 226 1.74 -10.79 1.03
CA LEU A 226 0.59 -10.41 0.23
C LEU A 226 0.03 -11.63 -0.54
N PRO A 227 -0.62 -12.56 0.14
CA PRO A 227 -1.22 -13.71 -0.53
C PRO A 227 -2.51 -13.33 -1.24
N ILE A 228 -2.85 -14.09 -2.26
CA ILE A 228 -4.13 -14.07 -2.96
C ILE A 228 -4.59 -15.50 -3.23
N GLY A 229 -5.88 -15.76 -3.04
CA GLY A 229 -6.53 -17.00 -3.42
C GLY A 229 -7.26 -16.89 -4.74
N LYS A 230 -8.54 -17.21 -4.72
CA LYS A 230 -9.43 -17.02 -5.85
C LYS A 230 -9.76 -15.55 -6.07
N PHE A 231 -9.97 -15.14 -7.32
CA PHE A 231 -10.42 -13.79 -7.64
C PHE A 231 -11.92 -13.59 -7.43
N LYS A 232 -12.65 -14.66 -7.13
CA LYS A 232 -14.04 -14.63 -6.69
C LYS A 232 -14.14 -15.31 -5.33
N MET A 233 -14.71 -14.64 -4.36
CA MET A 233 -14.91 -15.12 -3.00
C MET A 233 -16.34 -14.83 -2.55
N ALA A 234 -16.83 -15.59 -1.56
CA ALA A 234 -18.16 -15.37 -0.99
C ALA A 234 -18.23 -14.07 -0.16
N GLU A 235 -17.10 -13.70 0.45
CA GLU A 235 -16.98 -12.58 1.37
C GLU A 235 -16.85 -11.24 0.64
N THR A 236 -16.44 -11.25 -0.63
CA THR A 236 -16.33 -10.06 -1.45
C THR A 236 -16.57 -10.35 -2.93
N ARG A 237 -17.36 -9.51 -3.58
CA ARG A 237 -17.67 -9.62 -5.00
C ARG A 237 -16.47 -9.25 -5.88
N LEU A 238 -15.70 -8.27 -5.46
CA LEU A 238 -14.62 -7.71 -6.23
C LEU A 238 -13.29 -7.81 -5.45
N VAL A 239 -12.67 -8.97 -5.51
CA VAL A 239 -11.39 -9.22 -4.86
C VAL A 239 -10.31 -8.38 -5.52
N LYS A 240 -9.75 -7.43 -4.77
CA LYS A 240 -8.58 -6.64 -5.14
C LYS A 240 -7.35 -7.22 -4.47
N TRP A 241 -6.24 -7.24 -5.19
CA TRP A 241 -4.95 -7.60 -4.63
C TRP A 241 -4.11 -6.34 -4.55
N MET A 242 -3.95 -5.82 -3.35
CA MET A 242 -3.34 -4.52 -3.12
C MET A 242 -2.79 -4.40 -1.70
N PHE A 243 -2.01 -3.37 -1.49
CA PHE A 243 -1.70 -2.88 -0.16
C PHE A 243 -1.62 -1.35 -0.16
N THR A 244 -1.85 -0.76 1.01
CA THR A 244 -1.52 0.63 1.32
C THR A 244 -0.76 0.64 2.65
N THR A 245 0.28 1.47 2.73
CA THR A 245 1.05 1.65 3.97
C THR A 245 1.46 3.10 4.09
N VAL A 246 0.97 3.76 5.13
CA VAL A 246 1.20 5.19 5.39
C VAL A 246 1.60 5.40 6.84
N PHE A 247 2.74 6.04 7.06
CA PHE A 247 3.14 6.51 8.39
C PHE A 247 2.65 7.93 8.59
N VAL A 248 1.89 8.11 9.66
CA VAL A 248 1.23 9.37 10.02
C VAL A 248 1.64 9.78 11.44
N THR A 249 1.25 10.96 11.86
CA THR A 249 1.31 11.35 13.27
C THR A 249 0.41 10.44 14.12
N PRO A 250 0.66 10.27 15.42
CA PRO A 250 -0.14 9.38 16.27
C PRO A 250 -1.65 9.69 16.29
N ASP A 251 -2.02 10.93 16.05
CA ASP A 251 -3.43 11.37 15.91
C ASP A 251 -4.02 11.10 14.51
N GLY A 252 -3.17 10.75 13.53
CA GLY A 252 -3.58 10.52 12.14
C GLY A 252 -3.83 11.78 11.32
N GLU A 253 -3.57 12.95 11.86
CA GLU A 253 -3.90 14.21 11.19
C GLU A 253 -2.92 14.59 10.08
N ARG A 254 -1.65 14.15 10.19
CA ARG A 254 -0.58 14.52 9.27
C ARG A 254 0.28 13.30 8.90
N ALA A 255 0.96 13.38 7.77
CA ALA A 255 2.05 12.44 7.48
C ALA A 255 3.15 12.57 8.54
N ALA A 256 3.77 11.46 8.94
CA ALA A 256 4.92 11.48 9.82
C ALA A 256 6.09 12.20 9.13
N GLU A 257 6.71 13.13 9.86
CA GLU A 257 7.73 14.02 9.31
C GLU A 257 9.13 13.39 9.34
N GLY A 258 9.98 13.80 8.39
CA GLY A 258 11.40 13.42 8.33
C GLY A 258 11.65 11.98 7.90
N LEU A 259 10.63 11.22 7.52
CA LEU A 259 10.82 9.87 7.02
C LEU A 259 11.32 9.86 5.57
N ILE A 260 12.31 9.00 5.30
CA ILE A 260 12.83 8.76 3.96
C ILE A 260 12.63 7.28 3.65
N TYR A 261 12.13 7.00 2.45
CA TYR A 261 11.89 5.63 2.01
C TYR A 261 12.93 5.23 0.96
N SER A 262 13.45 4.03 1.08
CA SER A 262 14.39 3.47 0.11
C SER A 262 14.07 1.99 -0.14
N PRO A 263 14.04 1.53 -1.39
CA PRO A 263 13.94 0.10 -1.69
C PRO A 263 15.20 -0.64 -1.25
N ASP A 264 16.34 0.06 -1.18
CA ASP A 264 17.63 -0.51 -0.82
C ASP A 264 18.03 -0.04 0.59
N LYS A 265 18.52 -0.99 1.40
CA LYS A 265 19.11 -0.64 2.69
C LYS A 265 20.36 0.20 2.45
N GLN A 266 20.28 1.47 2.74
CA GLN A 266 21.45 2.34 2.71
C GLN A 266 22.33 2.08 3.93
N LYS A 267 23.64 2.07 3.72
CA LYS A 267 24.65 1.83 4.77
C LYS A 267 24.79 3.03 5.71
#